data_e4e266759eea6d5d714988a77298b9ce
#
_entry.id   e4e266759eea6d5d714988a77298b9ce
#
_cell.length_a   1.000
_cell.length_b   1.000
_cell.length_c   1.000
_cell.angle_alpha   90.00
_cell.angle_beta   90.00
_cell.angle_gamma   90.00
#
_symmetry.space_group_name_H-M   'P 1'
#
loop_
_entity.id
_entity.type
_entity.pdbx_description
1 polymer ?
#
loop_
_entity_poly.entity_id
_entity_poly.type
_entity_poly.pdbx_seq_one_letter_code
_entity_poly.pdbx_strand_id
1 'polypeptide(L)'
;LAMVVSTGVGGGLVVDGVLLDGNDGNAGHVGHVIVEPDGALCGCGAHGCLEAEVSGPAIERRTGRPPAEAEISERIRAGVMVGRAVASVVNLLDLEQVLVGGSVALGFGDPFFQAANQEFADRCRLDFSRDARISSVQLGEAAPLVGAAAVGFRSVGSAPQGIQPD
;
A
#
# COMPACT_ATOMS: atom_id res chain seq x y z
N LEU A 1 7.83 -0.76 4.08
CA LEU A 1 7.03 -0.65 2.87
C LEU A 1 6.35 0.73 2.82
N ALA A 2 6.46 1.45 1.71
CA ALA A 2 5.59 2.56 1.37
C ALA A 2 4.70 2.14 0.20
N MET A 3 3.38 2.37 0.29
CA MET A 3 2.45 1.99 -0.76
C MET A 3 1.40 3.07 -1.02
N VAL A 4 0.84 3.04 -2.21
CA VAL A 4 -0.22 3.95 -2.66
C VAL A 4 -1.44 3.14 -3.07
N VAL A 5 -2.61 3.54 -2.57
CA VAL A 5 -3.93 3.01 -2.98
C VAL A 5 -4.73 4.18 -3.56
N SER A 6 -4.87 4.20 -4.88
CA SER A 6 -5.46 5.30 -5.66
C SER A 6 -6.11 4.75 -6.93
N THR A 7 -5.87 5.35 -8.11
CA THR A 7 -6.27 4.80 -9.42
C THR A 7 -5.68 3.41 -9.67
N GLY A 8 -4.48 3.16 -9.15
CA GLY A 8 -3.85 1.84 -9.09
C GLY A 8 -3.34 1.57 -7.68
N VAL A 9 -2.66 0.44 -7.51
CA VAL A 9 -1.99 0.05 -6.26
C VAL A 9 -0.54 -0.30 -6.55
N GLY A 10 0.38 0.42 -5.92
CA GLY A 10 1.80 0.16 -6.04
C GLY A 10 2.55 0.43 -4.74
N GLY A 11 3.81 0.07 -4.68
CA GLY A 11 4.63 0.32 -3.51
C GLY A 11 6.12 0.22 -3.78
N GLY A 12 6.90 0.59 -2.78
CA GLY A 12 8.34 0.44 -2.75
C GLY A 12 8.80 -0.11 -1.40
N LEU A 13 9.84 -0.88 -1.43
CA LEU A 13 10.39 -1.59 -0.28
C LEU A 13 11.76 -1.02 0.07
N VAL A 14 11.96 -0.68 1.33
CA VAL A 14 13.26 -0.30 1.88
C VAL A 14 13.59 -1.30 2.97
N VAL A 15 14.71 -1.99 2.84
CA VAL A 15 15.24 -2.94 3.81
C VAL A 15 16.66 -2.51 4.15
N ASP A 16 16.99 -2.39 5.44
CA ASP A 16 18.29 -1.91 5.93
C ASP A 16 18.73 -0.56 5.30
N GLY A 17 17.77 0.34 5.10
CA GLY A 17 18.01 1.65 4.48
C GLY A 17 18.24 1.61 2.95
N VAL A 18 18.12 0.45 2.32
CA VAL A 18 18.31 0.27 0.88
C VAL A 18 16.97 0.04 0.19
N LEU A 19 16.70 0.82 -0.85
CA LEU A 19 15.55 0.57 -1.74
C LEU A 19 15.79 -0.72 -2.50
N LEU A 20 14.82 -1.63 -2.45
CA LEU A 20 14.85 -2.85 -3.24
C LEU A 20 14.41 -2.54 -4.66
N ASP A 21 15.33 -2.68 -5.61
CA ASP A 21 15.03 -2.47 -7.04
C ASP A 21 14.47 -3.76 -7.69
N GLY A 22 14.89 -4.93 -7.22
CA GLY A 22 14.63 -6.20 -7.90
C GLY A 22 15.54 -6.40 -9.11
N ASN A 23 15.38 -7.52 -9.80
CA ASN A 23 16.24 -7.87 -10.92
C ASN A 23 16.10 -6.89 -12.12
N ASP A 24 14.87 -6.46 -12.38
CA ASP A 24 14.51 -5.59 -13.51
C ASP A 24 13.91 -4.24 -13.05
N GLY A 25 14.20 -3.81 -11.82
CA GLY A 25 13.67 -2.56 -11.26
C GLY A 25 12.18 -2.61 -10.89
N ASN A 26 11.61 -3.79 -10.69
CA ASN A 26 10.18 -3.99 -10.47
C ASN A 26 9.81 -4.47 -9.06
N ALA A 27 10.72 -4.43 -8.10
CA ALA A 27 10.36 -4.78 -6.73
C ALA A 27 9.32 -3.82 -6.15
N GLY A 28 8.39 -4.33 -5.35
CA GLY A 28 7.37 -3.51 -4.72
C GLY A 28 6.02 -3.49 -5.44
N HIS A 29 5.79 -4.32 -6.46
CA HIS A 29 4.48 -4.48 -7.12
C HIS A 29 3.44 -5.13 -6.19
N VAL A 30 3.24 -4.56 -5.00
CA VAL A 30 2.32 -5.06 -3.97
C VAL A 30 0.86 -5.10 -4.42
N GLY A 31 0.50 -4.33 -5.44
CA GLY A 31 -0.81 -4.37 -6.07
C GLY A 31 -1.16 -5.72 -6.69
N HIS A 32 -0.17 -6.58 -6.94
CA HIS A 32 -0.37 -7.92 -7.51
C HIS A 32 -0.25 -9.06 -6.48
N VAL A 33 -0.16 -8.73 -5.19
CA VAL A 33 -0.36 -9.75 -4.13
C VAL A 33 -1.79 -10.26 -4.22
N ILE A 34 -1.96 -11.59 -4.29
CA ILE A 34 -3.29 -12.21 -4.30
C ILE A 34 -3.89 -12.13 -2.89
N VAL A 35 -4.96 -11.39 -2.76
CA VAL A 35 -5.68 -11.18 -1.48
C VAL A 35 -7.03 -11.89 -1.43
N GLU A 36 -7.56 -12.25 -2.60
CA GLU A 36 -8.81 -12.98 -2.76
C GLU A 36 -8.67 -13.94 -3.94
N PRO A 37 -8.32 -15.23 -3.71
CA PRO A 37 -7.99 -16.15 -4.81
C PRO A 37 -9.08 -16.28 -5.90
N ASP A 38 -10.35 -16.21 -5.49
CA ASP A 38 -11.51 -16.25 -6.39
C ASP A 38 -12.05 -14.84 -6.72
N GLY A 39 -11.24 -13.81 -6.51
CA GLY A 39 -11.62 -12.42 -6.67
C GLY A 39 -11.65 -11.93 -8.12
N ALA A 40 -11.72 -10.61 -8.27
CA ALA A 40 -11.85 -9.95 -9.56
C ALA A 40 -10.66 -10.22 -10.49
N LEU A 41 -10.93 -10.30 -11.80
CA LEU A 41 -9.89 -10.38 -12.82
C LEU A 41 -9.04 -9.10 -12.81
N CYS A 42 -7.75 -9.26 -12.67
CA CYS A 42 -6.77 -8.18 -12.72
C CYS A 42 -6.30 -7.90 -14.15
N GLY A 43 -5.87 -6.67 -14.42
CA GLY A 43 -5.25 -6.29 -15.69
C GLY A 43 -4.00 -7.10 -16.05
N CYS A 44 -3.34 -7.74 -15.06
CA CYS A 44 -2.21 -8.64 -15.30
C CYS A 44 -2.61 -10.04 -15.77
N GLY A 45 -3.91 -10.35 -15.80
CA GLY A 45 -4.45 -11.66 -16.17
C GLY A 45 -4.70 -12.62 -15.01
N ALA A 46 -4.24 -12.32 -13.80
CA ALA A 46 -4.52 -13.12 -12.61
C ALA A 46 -5.84 -12.68 -11.94
N HIS A 47 -6.39 -13.52 -11.06
CA HIS A 47 -7.54 -13.19 -10.23
C HIS A 47 -7.13 -12.76 -8.82
N GLY A 48 -7.89 -11.84 -8.22
CA GLY A 48 -7.80 -11.48 -6.81
C GLY A 48 -6.56 -10.72 -6.39
N CYS A 49 -5.87 -10.08 -7.34
CA CYS A 49 -4.81 -9.12 -7.03
C CYS A 49 -5.35 -7.97 -6.19
N LEU A 50 -4.58 -7.46 -5.24
CA LEU A 50 -4.96 -6.33 -4.40
C LEU A 50 -5.48 -5.15 -5.24
N GLU A 51 -4.81 -4.81 -6.33
CA GLU A 51 -5.23 -3.71 -7.22
C GLU A 51 -6.62 -3.94 -7.82
N ALA A 52 -6.93 -5.16 -8.25
CA ALA A 52 -8.23 -5.51 -8.79
C ALA A 52 -9.36 -5.45 -7.75
N GLU A 53 -9.00 -5.46 -6.46
CA GLU A 53 -9.94 -5.43 -5.33
C GLU A 53 -10.13 -4.04 -4.72
N VAL A 54 -9.09 -3.17 -4.70
CA VAL A 54 -9.13 -1.92 -3.92
C VAL A 54 -8.74 -0.67 -4.68
N SER A 55 -8.35 -0.74 -5.96
CA SER A 55 -8.11 0.47 -6.75
C SER A 55 -9.41 1.27 -6.98
N GLY A 56 -9.29 2.56 -7.22
CA GLY A 56 -10.45 3.41 -7.51
C GLY A 56 -11.37 2.83 -8.60
N PRO A 57 -10.84 2.47 -9.78
CA PRO A 57 -11.63 1.80 -10.81
C PRO A 57 -12.21 0.45 -10.41
N ALA A 58 -11.54 -0.31 -9.54
CA ALA A 58 -12.07 -1.59 -9.04
C ALA A 58 -13.28 -1.37 -8.13
N ILE A 59 -13.20 -0.39 -7.24
CA ILE A 59 -14.30 0.02 -6.36
C ILE A 59 -15.49 0.50 -7.19
N GLU A 60 -15.24 1.37 -8.16
CA GLU A 60 -16.30 1.90 -9.03
C GLU A 60 -17.00 0.78 -9.84
N ARG A 61 -16.25 -0.15 -10.40
CA ARG A 61 -16.83 -1.32 -11.09
C ARG A 61 -17.72 -2.17 -10.17
N ARG A 62 -17.31 -2.36 -8.93
CA ARG A 62 -18.04 -3.21 -7.97
C ARG A 62 -19.26 -2.50 -7.38
N THR A 63 -19.18 -1.22 -7.08
CA THR A 63 -20.20 -0.48 -6.35
C THR A 63 -21.13 0.34 -7.28
N GLY A 64 -20.71 0.62 -8.51
CA GLY A 64 -21.36 1.55 -9.43
C GLY A 64 -21.19 3.02 -9.02
N ARG A 65 -20.32 3.33 -8.06
CA ARG A 65 -20.09 4.68 -7.53
C ARG A 65 -18.60 5.00 -7.45
N PRO A 66 -18.19 6.26 -7.61
CA PRO A 66 -16.80 6.65 -7.41
C PRO A 66 -16.37 6.40 -5.96
N PRO A 67 -15.07 6.16 -5.69
CA PRO A 67 -14.58 5.88 -4.34
C PRO A 67 -14.96 6.91 -3.29
N ALA A 68 -15.06 8.19 -3.66
CA ALA A 68 -15.46 9.25 -2.74
C ALA A 68 -16.86 9.05 -2.15
N GLU A 69 -17.75 8.37 -2.88
CA GLU A 69 -19.13 8.06 -2.49
C GLU A 69 -19.28 6.63 -1.93
N ALA A 70 -18.17 5.92 -1.72
CA ALA A 70 -18.21 4.55 -1.22
C ALA A 70 -18.80 4.49 0.19
N GLU A 71 -19.68 3.52 0.39
CA GLU A 71 -20.26 3.22 1.70
C GLU A 71 -19.19 2.73 2.68
N ILE A 72 -19.49 2.83 3.97
CA ILE A 72 -18.55 2.44 5.03
C ILE A 72 -18.14 0.97 4.93
N SER A 73 -19.04 0.10 4.52
CA SER A 73 -18.78 -1.33 4.30
C SER A 73 -17.67 -1.56 3.26
N GLU A 74 -17.66 -0.75 2.19
CA GLU A 74 -16.64 -0.82 1.16
C GLU A 74 -15.29 -0.29 1.64
N ARG A 75 -15.29 0.78 2.44
CA ARG A 75 -14.06 1.32 3.05
C ARG A 75 -13.40 0.31 3.98
N ILE A 76 -14.22 -0.37 4.79
CA ILE A 76 -13.77 -1.46 5.67
C ILE A 76 -13.24 -2.63 4.84
N ARG A 77 -13.96 -3.05 3.80
CA ARG A 77 -13.53 -4.13 2.90
C ARG A 77 -12.17 -3.84 2.26
N ALA A 78 -11.99 -2.64 1.74
CA ALA A 78 -10.72 -2.24 1.15
C ALA A 78 -9.58 -2.27 2.18
N GLY A 79 -9.82 -1.83 3.40
CA GLY A 79 -8.87 -1.94 4.51
C GLY A 79 -8.48 -3.39 4.80
N VAL A 80 -9.46 -4.30 4.88
CA VAL A 80 -9.20 -5.74 5.07
C VAL A 80 -8.30 -6.29 3.97
N MET A 81 -8.57 -5.98 2.69
CA MET A 81 -7.73 -6.46 1.58
C MET A 81 -6.29 -5.94 1.66
N VAL A 82 -6.13 -4.66 2.03
CA VAL A 82 -4.79 -4.08 2.26
C VAL A 82 -4.11 -4.76 3.44
N GLY A 83 -4.80 -5.00 4.55
CA GLY A 83 -4.27 -5.72 5.70
C GLY A 83 -3.73 -7.11 5.34
N ARG A 84 -4.44 -7.87 4.47
CA ARG A 84 -4.00 -9.19 3.96
C ARG A 84 -2.70 -9.10 3.17
N ALA A 85 -2.63 -8.18 2.21
CA ALA A 85 -1.44 -7.98 1.40
C ALA A 85 -0.24 -7.59 2.26
N VAL A 86 -0.44 -6.61 3.14
CA VAL A 86 0.60 -6.12 4.05
C VAL A 86 1.10 -7.22 4.97
N ALA A 87 0.22 -8.03 5.55
CA ALA A 87 0.61 -9.15 6.39
C ALA A 87 1.51 -10.15 5.65
N SER A 88 1.21 -10.44 4.38
CA SER A 88 2.04 -11.32 3.56
C SER A 88 3.43 -10.75 3.34
N VAL A 89 3.53 -9.45 3.02
CA VAL A 89 4.80 -8.77 2.73
C VAL A 89 5.63 -8.59 3.99
N VAL A 90 5.02 -8.18 5.11
CA VAL A 90 5.70 -7.99 6.40
C VAL A 90 6.25 -9.31 6.92
N ASN A 91 5.46 -10.39 6.90
CA ASN A 91 5.93 -11.70 7.33
C ASN A 91 7.07 -12.25 6.45
N LEU A 92 7.08 -11.90 5.16
CA LEU A 92 8.09 -12.38 4.21
C LEU A 92 9.41 -11.61 4.31
N LEU A 93 9.35 -10.31 4.60
CA LEU A 93 10.48 -9.39 4.47
C LEU A 93 10.91 -8.77 5.81
N ASP A 94 10.31 -9.16 6.92
CA ASP A 94 10.62 -8.65 8.27
C ASP A 94 10.59 -7.12 8.34
N LEU A 95 9.45 -6.53 7.95
CA LEU A 95 9.30 -5.09 7.89
C LEU A 95 8.68 -4.55 9.17
N GLU A 96 9.24 -3.48 9.71
CA GLU A 96 8.75 -2.83 10.93
C GLU A 96 7.62 -1.84 10.67
N GLN A 97 7.62 -1.19 9.48
CA GLN A 97 6.72 -0.08 9.19
C GLN A 97 6.10 -0.19 7.80
N VAL A 98 4.81 0.11 7.74
CA VAL A 98 4.06 0.24 6.49
C VAL A 98 3.35 1.58 6.44
N LEU A 99 3.70 2.38 5.43
CA LEU A 99 3.09 3.68 5.17
C LEU A 99 2.17 3.57 3.96
N VAL A 100 0.91 3.97 4.14
CA VAL A 100 -0.11 3.91 3.09
C VAL A 100 -0.60 5.31 2.75
N GLY A 101 -0.49 5.65 1.48
CA GLY A 101 -1.00 6.89 0.89
C GLY A 101 -1.96 6.63 -0.26
N GLY A 102 -2.26 7.69 -1.00
CA GLY A 102 -3.14 7.65 -2.16
C GLY A 102 -4.58 8.07 -1.85
N SER A 103 -5.26 8.57 -2.87
CA SER A 103 -6.58 9.22 -2.74
C SER A 103 -7.67 8.30 -2.20
N VAL A 104 -7.62 7.00 -2.51
CA VAL A 104 -8.57 6.03 -1.98
C VAL A 104 -8.32 5.78 -0.49
N ALA A 105 -7.09 5.42 -0.10
CA ALA A 105 -6.78 5.13 1.29
C ALA A 105 -7.01 6.34 2.20
N LEU A 106 -6.49 7.50 1.82
CA LEU A 106 -6.63 8.74 2.61
C LEU A 106 -8.08 9.23 2.63
N GLY A 107 -8.80 9.14 1.51
CA GLY A 107 -10.21 9.51 1.43
C GLY A 107 -11.14 8.57 2.21
N PHE A 108 -10.77 7.32 2.40
CA PHE A 108 -11.52 6.36 3.22
C PHE A 108 -11.28 6.56 4.72
N GLY A 109 -10.13 7.11 5.09
CA GLY A 109 -9.81 7.52 6.45
C GLY A 109 -9.84 6.40 7.48
N ASP A 110 -10.27 6.73 8.71
CA ASP A 110 -10.22 5.83 9.86
C ASP A 110 -10.85 4.44 9.64
N PRO A 111 -12.02 4.29 9.01
CA PRO A 111 -12.60 2.96 8.79
C PRO A 111 -11.69 2.03 8.00
N PHE A 112 -10.96 2.55 7.02
CA PHE A 112 -9.99 1.80 6.24
C PHE A 112 -8.78 1.40 7.07
N PHE A 113 -8.15 2.37 7.76
CA PHE A 113 -6.95 2.11 8.54
C PHE A 113 -7.19 1.20 9.75
N GLN A 114 -8.34 1.33 10.42
CA GLN A 114 -8.72 0.43 11.51
C GLN A 114 -8.90 -1.00 11.00
N ALA A 115 -9.65 -1.19 9.92
CA ALA A 115 -9.86 -2.50 9.32
C ALA A 115 -8.55 -3.13 8.81
N ALA A 116 -7.66 -2.32 8.19
CA ALA A 116 -6.37 -2.80 7.72
C ALA A 116 -5.47 -3.26 8.88
N ASN A 117 -5.39 -2.50 9.96
CA ASN A 117 -4.61 -2.87 11.14
C ASN A 117 -5.20 -4.08 11.87
N GLN A 118 -6.54 -4.20 11.94
CA GLN A 118 -7.17 -5.36 12.56
C GLN A 118 -6.87 -6.64 11.77
N GLU A 119 -7.09 -6.63 10.45
CA GLU A 119 -6.80 -7.78 9.58
C GLU A 119 -5.30 -8.13 9.60
N PHE A 120 -4.44 -7.11 9.61
CA PHE A 120 -3.00 -7.29 9.75
C PHE A 120 -2.65 -7.99 11.06
N ALA A 121 -3.15 -7.52 12.19
CA ALA A 121 -2.89 -8.11 13.51
C ALA A 121 -3.38 -9.56 13.61
N ASP A 122 -4.50 -9.89 12.98
CA ASP A 122 -5.05 -11.25 12.95
C ASP A 122 -4.16 -12.23 12.16
N ARG A 123 -3.37 -11.73 11.20
CA ARG A 123 -2.52 -12.52 10.30
C ARG A 123 -1.03 -12.49 10.61
N CYS A 124 -0.53 -11.41 11.19
CA CYS A 124 0.85 -11.28 11.64
C CYS A 124 1.01 -11.83 13.06
N ARG A 125 1.22 -13.14 13.14
CA ARG A 125 1.28 -13.88 14.42
C ARG A 125 2.71 -14.28 14.81
N LEU A 126 3.69 -13.99 13.96
CA LEU A 126 5.10 -14.24 14.24
C LEU A 126 5.63 -13.18 15.21
N ASP A 127 6.54 -13.59 16.11
CA ASP A 127 7.02 -12.70 17.16
C ASP A 127 7.69 -11.43 16.61
N PHE A 128 8.43 -11.54 15.53
CA PHE A 128 9.13 -10.43 14.91
C PHE A 128 8.20 -9.46 14.13
N SER A 129 7.05 -9.92 13.63
CA SER A 129 6.16 -9.11 12.79
C SER A 129 4.97 -8.49 13.52
N ARG A 130 4.69 -8.93 14.75
CA ARG A 130 3.49 -8.50 15.50
C ARG A 130 3.46 -7.01 15.87
N ASP A 131 4.64 -6.38 15.97
CA ASP A 131 4.76 -4.98 16.38
C ASP A 131 4.76 -4.00 15.19
N ALA A 132 4.82 -4.51 13.96
CA ALA A 132 4.68 -3.69 12.78
C ALA A 132 3.29 -3.02 12.71
N ARG A 133 3.21 -1.85 12.09
CA ARG A 133 1.96 -1.06 12.02
C ARG A 133 1.75 -0.49 10.63
N ILE A 134 0.47 -0.42 10.26
CA ILE A 134 0.00 0.28 9.07
C ILE A 134 -0.41 1.69 9.48
N SER A 135 0.24 2.69 8.89
CA SER A 135 -0.04 4.10 9.16
C SER A 135 -0.28 4.87 7.87
N SER A 136 -1.01 5.98 7.96
CA SER A 136 -1.12 6.91 6.83
C SER A 136 0.20 7.65 6.60
N VAL A 137 0.48 8.01 5.34
CA VAL A 137 1.60 8.91 5.02
C VAL A 137 1.36 10.28 5.62
N GLN A 138 2.40 10.90 6.21
CA GLN A 138 2.30 12.23 6.81
C GLN A 138 2.44 13.36 5.79
N LEU A 139 3.05 13.10 4.64
CA LEU A 139 3.26 14.10 3.58
C LEU A 139 1.99 14.39 2.75
N GLY A 140 0.88 13.71 3.04
CA GLY A 140 -0.40 13.91 2.34
C GLY A 140 -0.26 13.81 0.82
N GLU A 141 -0.83 14.77 0.10
CA GLU A 141 -0.79 14.82 -1.37
C GLU A 141 0.60 15.10 -1.95
N ALA A 142 1.53 15.62 -1.16
CA ALA A 142 2.90 15.88 -1.59
C ALA A 142 3.78 14.63 -1.64
N ALA A 143 3.36 13.52 -1.02
CA ALA A 143 4.15 12.28 -0.92
C ALA A 143 4.67 11.76 -2.27
N PRO A 144 3.88 11.68 -3.36
CA PRO A 144 4.37 11.21 -4.65
C PRO A 144 5.44 12.13 -5.26
N LEU A 145 5.28 13.45 -5.13
CA LEU A 145 6.23 14.43 -5.64
C LEU A 145 7.57 14.36 -4.90
N VAL A 146 7.52 14.28 -3.57
CA VAL A 146 8.73 14.14 -2.72
C VAL A 146 9.44 12.83 -3.04
N GLY A 147 8.70 11.73 -3.19
CA GLY A 147 9.26 10.43 -3.57
C GLY A 147 9.93 10.44 -4.94
N ALA A 148 9.29 11.03 -5.95
CA ALA A 148 9.86 11.17 -7.29
C ALA A 148 11.13 12.03 -7.28
N ALA A 149 11.14 13.14 -6.53
CA ALA A 149 12.32 13.97 -6.36
C ALA A 149 13.47 13.21 -5.69
N ALA A 150 13.20 12.42 -4.64
CA ALA A 150 14.20 11.62 -3.96
C ALA A 150 14.86 10.58 -4.91
N VAL A 151 14.07 9.91 -5.75
CA VAL A 151 14.58 8.98 -6.77
C VAL A 151 15.43 9.71 -7.81
N GLY A 152 14.96 10.86 -8.30
CA GLY A 152 15.70 11.69 -9.25
C GLY A 152 17.05 12.16 -8.70
N PHE A 153 17.11 12.60 -7.43
CA PHE A 153 18.37 13.00 -6.79
C PHE A 153 19.34 11.83 -6.60
N ARG A 154 18.85 10.64 -6.28
CA ARG A 154 19.71 9.44 -6.22
C ARG A 154 20.37 9.14 -7.55
N SER A 155 19.63 9.24 -8.65
CA SER A 155 20.14 8.93 -10.01
C SER A 155 21.22 9.88 -10.49
N VAL A 156 21.25 11.14 -9.99
CA VAL A 156 22.27 12.16 -10.35
C VAL A 156 23.38 12.29 -9.32
N GLY A 157 23.45 11.41 -8.31
CA GLY A 157 24.53 11.40 -7.32
C GLY A 157 24.48 12.52 -6.27
N SER A 158 23.40 13.29 -6.22
CA SER A 158 23.17 14.36 -5.25
C SER A 158 22.05 13.97 -4.29
N ALA A 159 22.35 13.17 -3.26
CA ALA A 159 21.36 12.95 -2.19
C ALA A 159 21.12 14.27 -1.47
N PRO A 160 19.88 14.75 -1.31
CA PRO A 160 19.61 15.90 -0.44
C PRO A 160 19.99 15.53 1.00
N GLN A 161 20.86 16.31 1.62
CA GLN A 161 21.11 16.20 3.06
C GLN A 161 19.79 16.50 3.77
N GLY A 162 19.41 15.60 4.68
CA GLY A 162 18.11 15.47 5.29
C GLY A 162 17.36 16.77 5.57
N ILE A 163 16.10 16.77 5.18
CA ILE A 163 15.10 17.68 5.73
C ILE A 163 14.91 17.27 7.18
N GLN A 164 15.45 18.03 8.12
CA GLN A 164 15.11 17.90 9.53
C GLN A 164 13.70 18.46 9.72
N PRO A 165 12.81 17.73 10.38
CA PRO A 165 11.52 18.29 10.79
C PRO A 165 11.76 19.33 11.89
N ASP A 166 11.15 20.50 11.73
CA ASP A 166 10.99 21.51 12.79
C ASP A 166 10.08 21.01 13.92
#